data_9352185e614f90056e9e57bbd6b23ea4
#
_entry.id   9352185e614f90056e9e57bbd6b23ea4
#
_cell.length_a   1.000
_cell.length_b   1.000
_cell.length_c   1.000
_cell.angle_alpha   90.00
_cell.angle_beta   90.00
_cell.angle_gamma   90.00
#
_symmetry.space_group_name_H-M   'P 1'
#
loop_
_entity.id
_entity.type
_entity.pdbx_description
1 polymer ?
#
loop_
_entity_poly.entity_id
_entity_poly.type
_entity_poly.pdbx_seq_one_letter_code
_entity_poly.pdbx_strand_id
1 'polypeptide(L)'
;MALNQLHFEFAPATPRAFPVAAVHYGVVGSGDMEVIIEACALAGKTQVTVTTPVTGFDHVWQLVLGRFIDESQLADAHVSINDNNATPVVVSLRLRQALLEIGE
;
A
#
# COMPACT_ATOMS: atom_id res chain seq x y z
N MET A 1 14.96 -17.88 -3.04
CA MET A 1 13.62 -17.56 -3.53
C MET A 1 13.63 -16.22 -4.24
N ALA A 2 13.08 -16.15 -5.43
CA ALA A 2 13.02 -14.90 -6.17
C ALA A 2 11.85 -14.06 -5.70
N LEU A 3 12.07 -12.75 -5.52
CA LEU A 3 11.00 -11.81 -5.21
C LEU A 3 10.65 -11.05 -6.48
N ASN A 4 9.37 -10.75 -6.63
CA ASN A 4 8.84 -9.97 -7.73
C ASN A 4 8.46 -8.59 -7.23
N GLN A 5 8.69 -7.57 -8.06
CA GLN A 5 8.25 -6.22 -7.76
C GLN A 5 7.14 -5.81 -8.71
N LEU A 6 6.05 -5.30 -8.16
CA LEU A 6 4.94 -4.74 -8.90
C LEU A 6 4.84 -3.26 -8.60
N HIS A 7 4.54 -2.48 -9.61
CA HIS A 7 4.42 -1.02 -9.45
C HIS A 7 3.04 -0.57 -9.91
N PHE A 8 2.39 0.24 -9.09
CA PHE A 8 1.07 0.79 -9.37
C PHE A 8 1.09 2.28 -9.11
N GLU A 9 0.28 3.02 -9.86
CA GLU A 9 0.07 4.44 -9.63
C GLU A 9 -1.42 4.72 -9.62
N PHE A 10 -1.87 5.51 -8.66
CA PHE A 10 -3.28 5.87 -8.51
C PHE A 10 -3.42 7.38 -8.40
N ALA A 11 -4.52 7.91 -8.95
CA ALA A 11 -4.85 9.32 -8.88
C ALA A 11 -6.23 9.46 -8.23
N PRO A 12 -6.30 9.61 -6.89
CA PRO A 12 -7.58 9.72 -6.21
C PRO A 12 -8.37 10.95 -6.67
N ALA A 13 -9.70 10.83 -6.69
CA ALA A 13 -10.57 11.89 -7.19
C ALA A 13 -10.54 13.14 -6.31
N THR A 14 -10.40 12.95 -4.99
CA THR A 14 -10.33 14.04 -4.02
C THR A 14 -9.05 13.87 -3.19
N PRO A 15 -7.88 14.22 -3.74
CA PRO A 15 -6.61 13.92 -3.11
C PRO A 15 -6.51 14.47 -1.68
N ARG A 16 -6.08 13.63 -0.74
CA ARG A 16 -5.85 14.00 0.66
C ARG A 16 -4.42 13.65 1.02
N ALA A 17 -3.62 14.67 1.34
CA ALA A 17 -2.29 14.45 1.87
C ALA A 17 -2.39 14.29 3.40
N PHE A 18 -1.67 13.32 3.95
CA PHE A 18 -1.65 13.08 5.39
C PHE A 18 -0.44 13.78 6.02
N PRO A 19 -0.56 14.25 7.27
CA PRO A 19 0.43 15.17 7.86
C PRO A 19 1.67 14.50 8.44
N VAL A 20 1.94 13.24 8.15
CA VAL A 20 3.11 12.53 8.67
C VAL A 20 4.11 12.28 7.55
N ALA A 21 5.40 12.28 7.90
CA ALA A 21 6.47 12.06 6.91
C ALA A 21 6.59 10.59 6.51
N ALA A 22 6.41 9.68 7.46
CA ALA A 22 6.51 8.25 7.20
C ALA A 22 5.77 7.45 8.26
N VAL A 23 5.19 6.33 7.84
CA VAL A 23 4.54 5.37 8.72
C VAL A 23 4.97 3.96 8.31
N HIS A 24 5.21 3.12 9.32
CA HIS A 24 5.54 1.71 9.13
C HIS A 24 4.56 0.87 9.94
N TYR A 25 3.93 -0.12 9.33
CA TYR A 25 3.02 -1.01 10.02
C TYR A 25 3.13 -2.43 9.50
N GLY A 26 3.02 -3.38 10.42
CA GLY A 26 3.06 -4.80 10.10
C GLY A 26 4.45 -5.40 10.15
N VAL A 27 4.54 -6.68 9.86
CA VAL A 27 5.79 -7.44 9.85
C VAL A 27 5.83 -8.35 8.64
N VAL A 28 7.03 -8.69 8.18
CA VAL A 28 7.21 -9.64 7.08
C VAL A 28 7.27 -11.05 7.65
N GLY A 29 6.15 -11.51 8.23
CA GLY A 29 6.00 -12.87 8.69
C GLY A 29 5.25 -13.72 7.67
N SER A 30 5.24 -15.03 7.87
CA SER A 30 4.52 -15.95 6.98
C SER A 30 3.01 -15.64 7.00
N GLY A 31 2.42 -15.45 5.83
CA GLY A 31 1.01 -15.10 5.70
C GLY A 31 0.68 -13.65 6.06
N ASP A 32 1.69 -12.80 6.21
CA ASP A 32 1.51 -11.41 6.60
C ASP A 32 2.26 -10.48 5.65
N MET A 33 2.22 -9.18 5.93
CA MET A 33 2.93 -8.19 5.16
C MET A 33 3.27 -6.97 5.99
N GLU A 34 4.24 -6.22 5.50
CA GLU A 34 4.65 -4.95 6.07
C GLU A 34 4.28 -3.84 5.09
N VAL A 35 3.84 -2.70 5.61
CA VAL A 35 3.50 -1.52 4.80
C VAL A 35 4.26 -0.32 5.32
N ILE A 36 4.90 0.42 4.41
CA ILE A 36 5.59 1.68 4.70
C ILE A 36 4.97 2.76 3.82
N ILE A 37 4.44 3.81 4.44
CA ILE A 37 3.85 4.94 3.71
C ILE A 37 4.72 6.15 3.97
N GLU A 38 5.24 6.76 2.91
CA GLU A 38 6.11 7.92 3.00
C GLU A 38 5.52 9.09 2.21
N ALA A 39 5.61 10.29 2.77
CA ALA A 39 5.19 11.48 2.06
C ALA A 39 6.13 11.74 0.88
N CYS A 40 5.55 12.02 -0.29
CA CYS A 40 6.31 12.24 -1.51
C CYS A 40 5.49 13.14 -2.43
N ALA A 41 6.09 14.20 -2.96
CA ALA A 41 5.37 15.12 -3.84
C ALA A 41 5.13 14.47 -5.20
N LEU A 42 3.90 14.04 -5.45
CA LEU A 42 3.51 13.29 -6.65
C LEU A 42 2.33 13.95 -7.41
N ALA A 43 2.13 15.23 -7.20
CA ALA A 43 1.08 16.00 -7.89
C ALA A 43 -0.32 15.41 -7.68
N GLY A 44 -0.62 15.00 -6.45
CA GLY A 44 -1.93 14.44 -6.09
C GLY A 44 -2.09 12.96 -6.38
N LYS A 45 -1.01 12.28 -6.74
CA LYS A 45 -1.04 10.84 -7.02
C LYS A 45 -0.40 10.06 -5.88
N THR A 46 -0.59 8.74 -5.89
CA THR A 46 0.07 7.81 -4.97
C THR A 46 0.71 6.70 -5.78
N GLN A 47 1.96 6.40 -5.48
CA GLN A 47 2.68 5.29 -6.08
C GLN A 47 2.80 4.15 -5.08
N VAL A 48 2.60 2.93 -5.54
CA VAL A 48 2.70 1.74 -4.71
C VAL A 48 3.69 0.77 -5.34
N THR A 49 4.64 0.30 -4.53
CA THR A 49 5.56 -0.76 -4.91
C THR A 49 5.29 -1.97 -4.03
N VAL A 50 5.00 -3.11 -4.64
CA VAL A 50 4.77 -4.37 -3.94
C VAL A 50 5.92 -5.31 -4.22
N THR A 51 6.58 -5.80 -3.17
CA THR A 51 7.60 -6.84 -3.26
C THR A 51 7.00 -8.12 -2.68
N THR A 52 6.88 -9.16 -3.48
CA THR A 52 6.18 -10.39 -3.11
C THR A 52 6.86 -11.62 -3.71
N PRO A 53 6.88 -12.76 -2.98
CA PRO A 53 7.36 -14.02 -3.55
C PRO A 53 6.34 -14.69 -4.47
N VAL A 54 5.10 -14.18 -4.52
CA VAL A 54 3.99 -14.80 -5.25
C VAL A 54 3.83 -14.14 -6.61
N THR A 55 3.65 -14.94 -7.66
CA THR A 55 3.39 -14.44 -9.01
C THR A 55 1.93 -14.69 -9.41
N GLY A 56 1.47 -13.96 -10.44
CA GLY A 56 0.15 -14.19 -11.02
C GLY A 56 -0.99 -13.48 -10.29
N PHE A 57 -0.70 -12.62 -9.33
CA PHE A 57 -1.72 -11.90 -8.56
C PHE A 57 -1.74 -10.39 -8.82
N ASP A 58 -1.11 -9.94 -9.90
CA ASP A 58 -1.08 -8.52 -10.28
C ASP A 58 -2.48 -7.92 -10.30
N HIS A 59 -3.45 -8.62 -10.88
CA HIS A 59 -4.83 -8.17 -10.97
C HIS A 59 -5.47 -8.02 -9.59
N VAL A 60 -5.19 -8.96 -8.69
CA VAL A 60 -5.72 -8.92 -7.32
C VAL A 60 -5.13 -7.72 -6.57
N TRP A 61 -3.82 -7.50 -6.69
CA TRP A 61 -3.17 -6.33 -6.09
C TRP A 61 -3.77 -5.03 -6.63
N GLN A 62 -3.99 -4.95 -7.95
CA GLN A 62 -4.59 -3.78 -8.58
C GLN A 62 -5.97 -3.47 -7.98
N LEU A 63 -6.80 -4.48 -7.79
CA LEU A 63 -8.14 -4.31 -7.22
C LEU A 63 -8.10 -3.89 -5.75
N VAL A 64 -7.30 -4.58 -4.94
CA VAL A 64 -7.23 -4.31 -3.50
C VAL A 64 -6.65 -2.93 -3.24
N LEU A 65 -5.55 -2.59 -3.91
CA LEU A 65 -4.91 -1.28 -3.75
C LEU A 65 -5.79 -0.17 -4.30
N GLY A 66 -6.44 -0.38 -5.43
CA GLY A 66 -7.37 0.59 -6.00
C GLY A 66 -8.51 0.91 -5.05
N ARG A 67 -9.06 -0.11 -4.39
CA ARG A 67 -10.10 0.08 -3.39
C ARG A 67 -9.60 0.86 -2.18
N PHE A 68 -8.40 0.54 -1.71
CA PHE A 68 -7.77 1.26 -0.60
C PHE A 68 -7.61 2.75 -0.93
N ILE A 69 -7.10 3.08 -2.11
CA ILE A 69 -6.93 4.48 -2.53
C ILE A 69 -8.27 5.18 -2.69
N ASP A 70 -9.26 4.49 -3.25
CA ASP A 70 -10.62 5.02 -3.43
C ASP A 70 -11.26 5.39 -2.08
N GLU A 71 -11.12 4.54 -1.08
CA GLU A 71 -11.68 4.76 0.25
C GLU A 71 -10.92 5.83 1.03
N SER A 72 -9.59 5.84 0.94
CA SER A 72 -8.75 6.75 1.74
C SER A 72 -8.50 8.08 1.04
N GLN A 73 -8.52 8.13 -0.29
CA GLN A 73 -8.11 9.28 -1.10
C GLN A 73 -6.68 9.72 -0.79
N LEU A 74 -5.85 8.78 -0.34
CA LEU A 74 -4.44 9.04 -0.03
C LEU A 74 -3.71 9.55 -1.27
N ALA A 75 -2.99 10.65 -1.11
CA ALA A 75 -2.26 11.29 -2.19
C ALA A 75 -0.91 11.80 -1.72
N ASP A 76 -0.03 12.07 -2.67
CA ASP A 76 1.33 12.54 -2.40
C ASP A 76 2.04 11.62 -1.44
N ALA A 77 1.97 10.32 -1.74
CA ALA A 77 2.57 9.28 -0.91
C ALA A 77 3.18 8.19 -1.76
N HIS A 78 4.24 7.60 -1.27
CA HIS A 78 4.82 6.38 -1.79
C HIS A 78 4.56 5.26 -0.79
N VAL A 79 3.86 4.23 -1.22
CA VAL A 79 3.52 3.08 -0.39
C VAL A 79 4.41 1.91 -0.80
N SER A 80 5.19 1.40 0.13
CA SER A 80 6.03 0.22 -0.09
C SER A 80 5.43 -0.95 0.70
N ILE A 81 5.17 -2.05 0.01
CA ILE A 81 4.60 -3.25 0.62
C ILE A 81 5.58 -4.39 0.44
N ASN A 82 5.96 -5.02 1.55
CA ASN A 82 6.74 -6.24 1.55
C ASN A 82 5.82 -7.37 1.97
N ASP A 83 5.41 -8.18 1.00
CA ASP A 83 4.43 -9.25 1.18
C ASP A 83 5.10 -10.59 1.37
N ASN A 84 4.50 -11.42 2.23
CA ASN A 84 4.91 -12.82 2.40
C ASN A 84 3.66 -13.69 2.46
N ASN A 85 2.98 -13.83 1.32
CA ASN A 85 1.78 -14.64 1.14
C ASN A 85 0.56 -14.15 1.94
N ALA A 86 0.43 -12.85 2.15
CA ALA A 86 -0.76 -12.30 2.79
C ALA A 86 -1.98 -12.50 1.88
N THR A 87 -3.13 -12.84 2.50
CA THR A 87 -4.38 -12.92 1.77
C THR A 87 -4.91 -11.51 1.50
N PRO A 88 -5.84 -11.33 0.54
CA PRO A 88 -6.44 -10.00 0.30
C PRO A 88 -7.06 -9.37 1.55
N VAL A 89 -7.63 -10.20 2.44
CA VAL A 89 -8.19 -9.72 3.70
C VAL A 89 -7.10 -9.14 4.60
N VAL A 90 -5.97 -9.83 4.72
CA VAL A 90 -4.83 -9.36 5.52
C VAL A 90 -4.24 -8.07 4.90
N VAL A 91 -4.12 -8.02 3.58
CA VAL A 91 -3.64 -6.83 2.89
C VAL A 91 -4.51 -5.62 3.22
N SER A 92 -5.83 -5.75 3.08
CA SER A 92 -6.76 -4.68 3.39
C SER A 92 -6.67 -4.24 4.85
N LEU A 93 -6.56 -5.22 5.76
CA LEU A 93 -6.45 -4.95 7.19
C LEU A 93 -5.19 -4.13 7.51
N ARG A 94 -4.04 -4.55 6.97
CA ARG A 94 -2.76 -3.86 7.23
C ARG A 94 -2.77 -2.44 6.67
N LEU A 95 -3.33 -2.24 5.49
CA LEU A 95 -3.45 -0.90 4.90
C LEU A 95 -4.31 0.01 5.76
N ARG A 96 -5.44 -0.47 6.26
CA ARG A 96 -6.32 0.30 7.15
C ARG A 96 -5.63 0.65 8.46
N GLN A 97 -4.89 -0.29 9.03
CA GLN A 97 -4.13 -0.06 10.26
C GLN A 97 -3.06 1.01 10.04
N ALA A 98 -2.39 0.99 8.90
CA ALA A 98 -1.40 2.01 8.57
C ALA A 98 -2.04 3.40 8.47
N LEU A 99 -3.24 3.51 7.90
CA LEU A 99 -3.97 4.77 7.85
C LEU A 99 -4.29 5.30 9.24
N LEU A 100 -4.69 4.43 10.15
CA LEU A 100 -4.97 4.83 11.54
C LEU A 100 -3.71 5.38 12.21
N GLU A 101 -2.54 4.80 11.92
CA GLU A 101 -1.27 5.29 12.46
C GLU A 101 -0.92 6.69 11.97
N ILE A 102 -1.36 7.08 10.77
CA ILE A 102 -1.10 8.43 10.26
C ILE A 102 -2.20 9.43 10.63
N GLY A 103 -3.06 9.06 11.57
CA GLY A 103 -4.03 9.98 12.15
C GLY A 103 -5.33 10.12 11.37
N GLU A 104 -5.68 9.15 10.60
CA GLU A 104 -6.93 9.13 9.86
C GLU A 104 -8.16 9.08 10.75
#